data_f3f82a0b032f5cddf84a860e89a8cae8
#
_entry.id   f3f82a0b032f5cddf84a860e89a8cae8
#
_cell.length_a   1.000
_cell.length_b   1.000
_cell.length_c   1.000
_cell.angle_alpha   90.00
_cell.angle_beta   90.00
_cell.angle_gamma   90.00
#
_symmetry.space_group_name_H-M   'P 1'
#
loop_
_entity.id
_entity.type
_entity.pdbx_description
1 polymer ?
#
loop_
_entity_poly.entity_id
_entity_poly.type
_entity_poly.pdbx_seq_one_letter_code
_entity_poly.pdbx_strand_id
1 'polypeptide(L)'
;RLSRGLGDVYKRQVWSVLPTLKGQMTDMLADVGEKGRDGVSIDSSNGPVHIHESATIEPSVHIIGPAYIGPCAVIRHGAYIREFSWICGGALVGHASETKHSILLPGAKAPHFNYVGDSVLGPDVNLGAGVKLSNLRNDGGEVHTRIGGDRVATGLRKFGAILGEGCQLGCNAVTNPGVVLGAECMVMPNATVTGVHPRGSTIR
;
A
#
# COMPACT_ATOMS: atom_id res chain seq x y z
N ARG A 1 -7.71 -21.10 -30.55
CA ARG A 1 -7.44 -19.63 -30.63
C ARG A 1 -7.57 -18.87 -29.30
N LEU A 2 -7.60 -19.55 -28.15
CA LEU A 2 -7.61 -18.95 -26.80
C LEU A 2 -6.22 -18.80 -26.16
N SER A 3 -5.17 -19.27 -26.83
CA SER A 3 -3.78 -19.24 -26.27
C SER A 3 -3.02 -17.93 -26.48
N ARG A 4 -3.50 -16.99 -27.30
CA ARG A 4 -2.83 -15.70 -27.54
C ARG A 4 -3.16 -14.61 -26.51
N GLY A 5 -4.26 -14.71 -25.80
CA GLY A 5 -4.67 -13.69 -24.80
C GLY A 5 -4.06 -13.88 -23.41
N LEU A 6 -3.75 -15.10 -23.03
CA LEU A 6 -3.16 -15.40 -21.69
C LEU A 6 -1.67 -15.01 -21.59
N GLY A 7 -0.92 -15.09 -22.72
CA GLY A 7 0.51 -14.75 -22.73
C GLY A 7 0.81 -13.26 -22.49
N ASP A 8 -0.09 -12.35 -22.83
CA ASP A 8 0.11 -10.91 -22.64
C ASP A 8 -0.34 -10.43 -21.24
N VAL A 9 -1.27 -11.11 -20.60
CA VAL A 9 -1.68 -10.83 -19.22
C VAL A 9 -0.57 -11.20 -18.24
N TYR A 10 0.19 -12.26 -18.49
CA TYR A 10 1.36 -12.65 -17.70
C TYR A 10 2.59 -11.74 -17.89
N LYS A 11 2.60 -10.89 -18.92
CA LYS A 11 3.70 -9.95 -19.16
C LYS A 11 3.60 -8.66 -18.36
N ARG A 12 2.43 -8.31 -17.82
CA ARG A 12 2.26 -7.16 -16.94
C ARG A 12 2.50 -7.59 -15.50
N GLN A 13 3.67 -7.30 -15.01
CA GLN A 13 4.04 -7.53 -13.61
C GLN A 13 3.17 -6.63 -12.73
N VAL A 14 2.44 -7.20 -11.77
CA VAL A 14 1.49 -6.45 -10.91
C VAL A 14 2.16 -5.32 -10.13
N TRP A 15 3.46 -5.43 -9.85
CA TRP A 15 4.24 -4.39 -9.17
C TRP A 15 4.67 -3.24 -10.08
N SER A 16 4.43 -3.31 -11.40
CA SER A 16 4.81 -2.23 -12.33
C SER A 16 4.09 -0.90 -12.08
N VAL A 17 3.01 -0.92 -11.32
CA VAL A 17 2.29 0.29 -10.89
C VAL A 17 3.15 1.16 -9.95
N LEU A 18 3.99 0.55 -9.12
CA LEU A 18 4.78 1.28 -8.13
C LEU A 18 5.78 2.28 -8.74
N PRO A 19 6.61 1.92 -9.73
CA PRO A 19 7.49 2.91 -10.36
C PRO A 19 6.75 4.02 -11.11
N THR A 20 5.52 3.76 -11.60
CA THR A 20 4.73 4.78 -12.32
C THR A 20 3.97 5.72 -11.40
N LEU A 21 3.71 5.31 -10.15
CA LEU A 21 2.89 6.06 -9.19
C LEU A 21 3.42 7.48 -8.97
N LYS A 22 4.74 7.66 -8.88
CA LYS A 22 5.35 8.98 -8.65
C LYS A 22 5.00 9.98 -9.75
N GLY A 23 5.23 9.60 -11.01
CA GLY A 23 4.90 10.47 -12.15
C GLY A 23 3.41 10.76 -12.23
N GLN A 24 2.58 9.72 -12.12
CA GLN A 24 1.13 9.86 -12.17
C GLN A 24 0.59 10.79 -11.07
N MET A 25 1.06 10.65 -9.83
CA MET A 25 0.63 11.54 -8.75
C MET A 25 1.08 12.98 -8.97
N THR A 26 2.30 13.19 -9.44
CA THR A 26 2.80 14.54 -9.74
C THR A 26 1.91 15.23 -10.79
N ASP A 27 1.58 14.52 -11.87
CA ASP A 27 0.74 15.05 -12.94
C ASP A 27 -0.70 15.31 -12.47
N MET A 28 -1.31 14.37 -11.74
CA MET A 28 -2.70 14.45 -11.28
C MET A 28 -2.92 15.51 -10.18
N LEU A 29 -1.91 15.81 -9.41
CA LEU A 29 -2.00 16.76 -8.30
C LEU A 29 -1.41 18.14 -8.62
N ALA A 30 -0.92 18.38 -9.83
CA ALA A 30 -0.22 19.62 -10.21
C ALA A 30 -1.03 20.90 -9.94
N ASP A 31 -2.36 20.85 -10.16
CA ASP A 31 -3.25 22.01 -10.02
C ASP A 31 -4.07 21.99 -8.72
N VAL A 32 -3.71 21.12 -7.76
CA VAL A 32 -4.48 20.99 -6.51
C VAL A 32 -3.98 21.99 -5.48
N GLY A 33 -4.88 22.89 -5.06
CA GLY A 33 -4.63 23.80 -3.94
C GLY A 33 -4.68 23.09 -2.60
N GLU A 34 -3.74 23.42 -1.73
CA GLU A 34 -3.71 22.91 -0.35
C GLU A 34 -4.78 23.60 0.51
N LYS A 35 -5.55 22.81 1.24
CA LYS A 35 -6.46 23.31 2.29
C LYS A 35 -5.95 22.77 3.64
N GLY A 36 -5.41 23.69 4.46
CA GLY A 36 -5.05 23.36 5.83
C GLY A 36 -6.23 22.82 6.64
N ARG A 37 -5.95 22.01 7.64
CA ARG A 37 -6.92 21.49 8.61
C ARG A 37 -6.39 21.67 10.03
N ASP A 38 -7.27 22.07 10.95
CA ASP A 38 -6.88 22.29 12.34
C ASP A 38 -6.32 21.02 13.00
N GLY A 39 -5.20 21.16 13.67
CA GLY A 39 -4.51 20.06 14.37
C GLY A 39 -3.84 19.02 13.46
N VAL A 40 -3.75 19.26 12.15
CA VAL A 40 -3.07 18.41 11.17
C VAL A 40 -1.81 19.11 10.68
N SER A 41 -0.68 18.40 10.71
CA SER A 41 0.60 18.90 10.17
C SER A 41 0.73 18.49 8.71
N ILE A 42 0.85 19.45 7.79
CA ILE A 42 1.01 19.22 6.37
C ILE A 42 2.35 19.80 5.91
N ASP A 43 3.17 19.00 5.25
CA ASP A 43 4.41 19.41 4.60
C ASP A 43 4.30 19.20 3.08
N SER A 44 4.13 20.28 2.35
CA SER A 44 4.01 20.29 0.89
C SER A 44 5.34 20.63 0.18
N SER A 45 6.45 20.64 0.88
CA SER A 45 7.78 21.01 0.32
C SER A 45 8.21 20.10 -0.84
N ASN A 46 7.77 18.83 -0.84
CA ASN A 46 8.07 17.86 -1.88
C ASN A 46 6.95 17.69 -2.93
N GLY A 47 5.82 18.38 -2.76
CA GLY A 47 4.69 18.33 -3.67
C GLY A 47 3.33 18.48 -2.97
N PRO A 48 2.25 18.62 -3.75
CA PRO A 48 0.93 18.95 -3.22
C PRO A 48 0.28 17.83 -2.40
N VAL A 49 -0.57 18.22 -1.46
CA VAL A 49 -1.42 17.31 -0.67
C VAL A 49 -2.87 17.58 -1.03
N HIS A 50 -3.54 16.59 -1.58
CA HIS A 50 -4.99 16.62 -1.80
C HIS A 50 -5.72 15.89 -0.68
N ILE A 51 -6.65 16.59 -0.04
CA ILE A 51 -7.57 16.00 0.95
C ILE A 51 -8.99 16.30 0.51
N HIS A 52 -9.74 15.24 0.16
CA HIS A 52 -11.14 15.39 -0.20
C HIS A 52 -11.95 15.98 0.98
N GLU A 53 -12.92 16.81 0.70
CA GLU A 53 -13.71 17.53 1.72
C GLU A 53 -14.44 16.59 2.69
N SER A 54 -14.91 15.43 2.20
CA SER A 54 -15.58 14.42 3.01
C SER A 54 -14.66 13.48 3.77
N ALA A 55 -13.32 13.62 3.61
CA ALA A 55 -12.38 12.81 4.38
C ALA A 55 -12.32 13.28 5.84
N THR A 56 -12.20 12.32 6.75
CA THR A 56 -12.01 12.58 8.18
C THR A 56 -10.52 12.45 8.53
N ILE A 57 -9.94 13.55 9.03
CA ILE A 57 -8.54 13.55 9.49
C ILE A 57 -8.56 13.94 10.98
N GLU A 58 -8.10 13.03 11.83
CA GLU A 58 -8.00 13.30 13.27
C GLU A 58 -6.80 14.21 13.60
N PRO A 59 -6.79 14.88 14.75
CA PRO A 59 -5.64 15.67 15.20
C PRO A 59 -4.34 14.87 15.32
N SER A 60 -3.21 15.56 15.24
CA SER A 60 -1.85 14.99 15.34
C SER A 60 -1.47 14.03 14.19
N VAL A 61 -2.19 14.09 13.09
CA VAL A 61 -1.76 13.45 11.83
C VAL A 61 -0.68 14.32 11.20
N HIS A 62 0.36 13.65 10.64
CA HIS A 62 1.38 14.32 9.84
C HIS A 62 1.34 13.78 8.40
N ILE A 63 1.25 14.71 7.44
CA ILE A 63 1.16 14.37 6.01
C ILE A 63 2.29 15.06 5.26
N ILE A 64 3.07 14.30 4.50
CA ILE A 64 4.09 14.81 3.57
C ILE A 64 3.62 14.58 2.15
N GLY A 65 3.60 15.63 1.33
CA GLY A 65 3.25 15.54 -0.09
C GLY A 65 4.38 14.99 -0.97
N PRO A 66 4.08 14.58 -2.19
CA PRO A 66 2.75 14.45 -2.77
C PRO A 66 1.91 13.36 -2.10
N ALA A 67 0.67 13.67 -1.75
CA ALA A 67 -0.26 12.70 -1.15
C ALA A 67 -1.71 12.96 -1.61
N TYR A 68 -2.47 11.89 -1.77
CA TYR A 68 -3.89 11.94 -2.10
C TYR A 68 -4.71 11.22 -1.03
N ILE A 69 -5.71 11.92 -0.49
CA ILE A 69 -6.67 11.37 0.47
C ILE A 69 -8.07 11.56 -0.11
N GLY A 70 -8.68 10.45 -0.50
CA GLY A 70 -9.94 10.38 -1.24
C GLY A 70 -11.19 10.57 -0.37
N PRO A 71 -12.37 10.54 -1.01
CA PRO A 71 -13.66 10.78 -0.35
C PRO A 71 -13.94 9.75 0.75
N CYS A 72 -14.48 10.21 1.88
CA CYS A 72 -14.82 9.38 3.04
C CYS A 72 -13.65 8.54 3.60
N ALA A 73 -12.40 8.82 3.19
CA ALA A 73 -11.24 8.20 3.80
C ALA A 73 -11.07 8.67 5.25
N VAL A 74 -10.52 7.80 6.10
CA VAL A 74 -10.33 8.10 7.53
C VAL A 74 -8.86 7.98 7.88
N ILE A 75 -8.27 9.08 8.35
CA ILE A 75 -6.88 9.12 8.85
C ILE A 75 -6.95 9.41 10.34
N ARG A 76 -6.53 8.45 11.16
CA ARG A 76 -6.66 8.55 12.61
C ARG A 76 -5.44 9.18 13.27
N HIS A 77 -5.66 9.59 14.51
CA HIS A 77 -4.66 10.22 15.38
C HIS A 77 -3.27 9.58 15.31
N GLY A 78 -2.24 10.41 15.12
CA GLY A 78 -0.85 9.97 15.10
C GLY A 78 -0.43 9.18 13.85
N ALA A 79 -1.28 9.10 12.82
CA ALA A 79 -0.88 8.51 11.54
C ALA A 79 0.18 9.36 10.84
N TYR A 80 1.11 8.69 10.16
CA TYR A 80 2.16 9.31 9.37
C TYR A 80 1.99 8.95 7.90
N ILE A 81 1.48 9.90 7.12
CA ILE A 81 1.26 9.76 5.68
C ILE A 81 2.45 10.39 4.96
N ARG A 82 3.27 9.58 4.35
CA ARG A 82 4.44 10.02 3.63
C ARG A 82 4.21 10.14 2.13
N GLU A 83 5.23 10.61 1.46
CA GLU A 83 5.24 10.93 0.04
C GLU A 83 4.73 9.77 -0.83
N PHE A 84 3.96 10.11 -1.85
CA PHE A 84 3.38 9.20 -2.82
C PHE A 84 2.41 8.17 -2.20
N SER A 85 1.74 8.54 -1.10
CA SER A 85 0.64 7.75 -0.55
C SER A 85 -0.67 8.12 -1.24
N TRP A 86 -1.32 7.13 -1.87
CA TRP A 86 -2.62 7.27 -2.51
C TRP A 86 -3.67 6.51 -1.70
N ILE A 87 -4.45 7.24 -0.93
CA ILE A 87 -5.50 6.68 -0.06
C ILE A 87 -6.84 6.87 -0.75
N CYS A 88 -7.41 5.79 -1.30
CA CYS A 88 -8.69 5.83 -2.02
C CYS A 88 -9.88 6.07 -1.09
N GLY A 89 -11.05 6.26 -1.71
CA GLY A 89 -12.30 6.50 -0.98
C GLY A 89 -12.66 5.39 0.01
N GLY A 90 -13.08 5.77 1.22
CA GLY A 90 -13.45 4.83 2.29
C GLY A 90 -12.29 4.03 2.89
N ALA A 91 -11.05 4.22 2.42
CA ALA A 91 -9.89 3.56 3.02
C ALA A 91 -9.54 4.19 4.38
N LEU A 92 -8.87 3.41 5.24
CA LEU A 92 -8.52 3.82 6.59
C LEU A 92 -7.02 3.62 6.86
N VAL A 93 -6.36 4.70 7.29
CA VAL A 93 -5.05 4.65 7.93
C VAL A 93 -5.22 5.03 9.39
N GLY A 94 -4.99 4.07 10.28
CA GLY A 94 -5.32 4.22 11.69
C GLY A 94 -4.18 4.71 12.56
N HIS A 95 -4.42 4.63 13.87
CA HIS A 95 -3.52 5.16 14.89
C HIS A 95 -2.07 4.64 14.73
N ALA A 96 -1.13 5.59 14.72
CA ALA A 96 0.31 5.35 14.61
C ALA A 96 0.71 4.41 13.46
N SER A 97 -0.07 4.39 12.38
CA SER A 97 0.25 3.68 11.16
C SER A 97 1.00 4.61 10.20
N GLU A 98 1.98 4.05 9.49
CA GLU A 98 2.77 4.76 8.50
C GLU A 98 2.48 4.22 7.10
N THR A 99 2.26 5.13 6.14
CA THR A 99 2.17 4.81 4.72
C THR A 99 3.19 5.60 3.92
N LYS A 100 3.81 4.96 2.92
CA LYS A 100 4.78 5.58 2.03
C LYS A 100 4.78 4.93 0.67
N HIS A 101 4.69 5.74 -0.41
CA HIS A 101 4.77 5.26 -1.79
C HIS A 101 3.89 4.02 -2.00
N SER A 102 2.62 4.15 -1.61
CA SER A 102 1.68 3.02 -1.54
C SER A 102 0.28 3.43 -1.97
N ILE A 103 -0.49 2.45 -2.42
CA ILE A 103 -1.88 2.62 -2.83
C ILE A 103 -2.75 1.80 -1.88
N LEU A 104 -3.69 2.45 -1.21
CA LEU A 104 -4.78 1.80 -0.48
C LEU A 104 -6.05 1.95 -1.32
N LEU A 105 -6.51 0.86 -1.93
CA LEU A 105 -7.72 0.83 -2.74
C LEU A 105 -8.99 0.97 -1.88
N PRO A 106 -10.18 1.20 -2.47
CA PRO A 106 -11.38 1.48 -1.70
C PRO A 106 -11.64 0.47 -0.59
N GLY A 107 -11.95 0.95 0.61
CA GLY A 107 -12.24 0.12 1.78
C GLY A 107 -11.04 -0.56 2.44
N ALA A 108 -9.83 -0.44 1.89
CA ALA A 108 -8.62 -1.00 2.49
C ALA A 108 -8.29 -0.35 3.85
N LYS A 109 -7.83 -1.16 4.81
CA LYS A 109 -7.62 -0.72 6.19
C LYS A 109 -6.25 -1.12 6.73
N ALA A 110 -5.50 -0.12 7.22
CA ALA A 110 -4.29 -0.25 8.02
C ALA A 110 -4.53 0.43 9.38
N PRO A 111 -5.32 -0.20 10.30
CA PRO A 111 -5.97 0.52 11.39
C PRO A 111 -5.12 0.78 12.62
N HIS A 112 -4.04 0.03 12.88
CA HIS A 112 -3.30 0.09 14.14
C HIS A 112 -1.84 -0.30 13.98
N PHE A 113 -0.91 0.65 14.20
CA PHE A 113 0.54 0.41 14.26
C PHE A 113 1.08 -0.32 13.02
N ASN A 114 0.51 -0.05 11.86
CA ASN A 114 0.90 -0.72 10.64
C ASN A 114 2.01 0.04 9.90
N TYR A 115 2.87 -0.70 9.20
CA TYR A 115 3.79 -0.13 8.23
C TYR A 115 3.43 -0.60 6.82
N VAL A 116 3.13 0.36 5.94
CA VAL A 116 2.76 0.12 4.55
C VAL A 116 3.71 0.90 3.65
N GLY A 117 4.77 0.27 3.22
CA GLY A 117 5.78 0.88 2.34
C GLY A 117 5.85 0.21 0.98
N ASP A 118 5.88 1.00 -0.11
CA ASP A 118 6.04 0.53 -1.49
C ASP A 118 5.10 -0.65 -1.81
N SER A 119 3.82 -0.49 -1.48
CA SER A 119 2.83 -1.57 -1.47
C SER A 119 1.51 -1.16 -2.10
N VAL A 120 0.70 -2.16 -2.47
CA VAL A 120 -0.69 -1.96 -2.89
C VAL A 120 -1.59 -2.86 -2.04
N LEU A 121 -2.56 -2.23 -1.37
CA LEU A 121 -3.64 -2.93 -0.70
C LEU A 121 -4.87 -2.91 -1.61
N GLY A 122 -5.33 -4.09 -2.03
CA GLY A 122 -6.56 -4.29 -2.81
C GLY A 122 -7.80 -3.81 -2.06
N PRO A 123 -8.96 -3.76 -2.72
CA PRO A 123 -10.20 -3.38 -2.07
C PRO A 123 -10.47 -4.26 -0.83
N ASP A 124 -11.00 -3.66 0.22
CA ASP A 124 -11.42 -4.34 1.46
C ASP A 124 -10.34 -5.19 2.17
N VAL A 125 -9.07 -4.99 1.83
CA VAL A 125 -7.95 -5.57 2.59
C VAL A 125 -7.97 -5.04 4.01
N ASN A 126 -7.73 -5.92 5.00
CA ASN A 126 -7.61 -5.50 6.39
C ASN A 126 -6.29 -6.01 6.99
N LEU A 127 -5.52 -5.08 7.55
CA LEU A 127 -4.30 -5.39 8.29
C LEU A 127 -4.62 -5.42 9.80
N GLY A 128 -4.36 -6.54 10.46
CA GLY A 128 -4.40 -6.60 11.92
C GLY A 128 -3.37 -5.66 12.57
N ALA A 129 -3.52 -5.42 13.87
CA ALA A 129 -2.62 -4.54 14.59
C ALA A 129 -1.14 -5.00 14.47
N GLY A 130 -0.25 -4.05 14.21
CA GLY A 130 1.18 -4.33 14.13
C GLY A 130 1.64 -5.05 12.86
N VAL A 131 0.80 -5.23 11.85
CA VAL A 131 1.24 -5.79 10.55
C VAL A 131 2.26 -4.86 9.91
N LYS A 132 3.35 -5.45 9.38
CA LYS A 132 4.39 -4.71 8.66
C LYS A 132 4.62 -5.32 7.29
N LEU A 133 4.51 -4.48 6.26
CA LEU A 133 4.85 -4.84 4.89
C LEU A 133 6.29 -4.40 4.63
N SER A 134 7.25 -5.31 4.88
CA SER A 134 8.67 -5.00 4.70
C SER A 134 8.98 -4.76 3.22
N ASN A 135 9.58 -3.63 2.89
CA ASN A 135 9.79 -3.19 1.51
C ASN A 135 11.26 -3.18 1.06
N LEU A 136 12.20 -3.38 1.98
CA LEU A 136 13.63 -3.36 1.70
C LEU A 136 14.28 -4.65 2.20
N ARG A 137 15.13 -5.25 1.38
CA ARG A 137 15.95 -6.39 1.79
C ARG A 137 17.07 -5.95 2.74
N ASN A 138 17.44 -6.82 3.67
CA ASN A 138 18.52 -6.53 4.65
C ASN A 138 19.88 -6.29 3.98
N ASP A 139 20.12 -6.92 2.81
CA ASP A 139 21.33 -6.72 2.02
C ASP A 139 21.26 -5.50 1.08
N GLY A 140 20.13 -4.77 1.08
CA GLY A 140 19.89 -3.59 0.26
C GLY A 140 19.78 -3.86 -1.24
N GLY A 141 19.79 -5.12 -1.66
CA GLY A 141 19.72 -5.55 -3.05
C GLY A 141 18.34 -5.43 -3.68
N GLU A 142 18.25 -5.79 -4.96
CA GLU A 142 16.99 -5.83 -5.71
C GLU A 142 16.02 -6.85 -5.09
N VAL A 143 14.75 -6.46 -5.00
CA VAL A 143 13.69 -7.37 -4.56
C VAL A 143 13.38 -8.37 -5.66
N HIS A 144 13.25 -9.63 -5.28
CA HIS A 144 12.83 -10.72 -6.15
C HIS A 144 11.57 -11.35 -5.59
N THR A 145 10.70 -11.80 -6.47
CA THR A 145 9.54 -12.62 -6.09
C THR A 145 9.69 -14.04 -6.66
N ARG A 146 8.84 -14.98 -6.21
CA ARG A 146 8.83 -16.35 -6.73
C ARG A 146 7.50 -16.62 -7.42
N ILE A 147 7.57 -16.94 -8.72
CA ILE A 147 6.38 -17.26 -9.52
C ILE A 147 6.59 -18.64 -10.13
N GLY A 148 5.68 -19.58 -9.85
CA GLY A 148 5.79 -20.96 -10.34
C GLY A 148 7.06 -21.70 -9.88
N GLY A 149 7.70 -21.25 -8.80
CA GLY A 149 8.98 -21.78 -8.30
C GLY A 149 10.20 -20.97 -8.78
N ASP A 150 10.09 -20.23 -9.85
CA ASP A 150 11.16 -19.42 -10.42
C ASP A 150 11.38 -18.12 -9.65
N ARG A 151 12.65 -17.73 -9.51
CA ARG A 151 13.02 -16.43 -8.94
C ARG A 151 12.94 -15.37 -10.04
N VAL A 152 12.02 -14.42 -9.89
CA VAL A 152 11.79 -13.34 -10.84
C VAL A 152 12.31 -12.03 -10.27
N ALA A 153 13.19 -11.37 -11.00
CA ALA A 153 13.68 -10.03 -10.69
C ALA A 153 12.55 -9.00 -10.91
N THR A 154 12.37 -8.09 -9.96
CA THR A 154 11.31 -7.07 -10.04
C THR A 154 11.78 -5.75 -10.63
N GLY A 155 13.09 -5.53 -10.75
CA GLY A 155 13.70 -4.26 -11.11
C GLY A 155 13.63 -3.22 -9.98
N LEU A 156 13.10 -3.57 -8.81
CA LEU A 156 12.85 -2.65 -7.72
C LEU A 156 13.77 -2.92 -6.53
N ARG A 157 14.42 -1.88 -6.03
CA ARG A 157 15.18 -1.95 -4.76
C ARG A 157 14.24 -1.94 -3.55
N LYS A 158 13.07 -1.29 -3.68
CA LYS A 158 12.01 -1.26 -2.65
C LYS A 158 10.71 -1.76 -3.26
N PHE A 159 10.17 -2.79 -2.67
CA PHE A 159 8.87 -3.34 -2.98
C PHE A 159 8.37 -4.13 -1.75
N GLY A 160 7.28 -3.68 -1.15
CA GLY A 160 6.65 -4.33 0.00
C GLY A 160 5.79 -5.51 -0.42
N ALA A 161 4.49 -5.27 -0.57
CA ALA A 161 3.55 -6.31 -0.95
C ALA A 161 2.46 -5.80 -1.90
N ILE A 162 1.93 -6.71 -2.72
CA ILE A 162 0.66 -6.54 -3.42
C ILE A 162 -0.35 -7.50 -2.78
N LEU A 163 -1.38 -6.94 -2.15
CA LEU A 163 -2.42 -7.71 -1.50
C LEU A 163 -3.70 -7.63 -2.33
N GLY A 164 -4.20 -8.75 -2.79
CA GLY A 164 -5.46 -8.85 -3.54
C GLY A 164 -6.67 -8.47 -2.69
N GLU A 165 -7.80 -8.26 -3.34
CA GLU A 165 -9.08 -7.91 -2.70
C GLU A 165 -9.42 -8.84 -1.53
N GLY A 166 -9.93 -8.29 -0.43
CA GLY A 166 -10.44 -9.03 0.71
C GLY A 166 -9.40 -9.78 1.55
N CYS A 167 -8.09 -9.59 1.29
CA CYS A 167 -7.06 -10.23 2.12
C CYS A 167 -7.16 -9.78 3.58
N GLN A 168 -7.04 -10.74 4.51
CA GLN A 168 -7.07 -10.51 5.96
C GLN A 168 -5.74 -10.93 6.58
N LEU A 169 -4.99 -9.98 7.14
CA LEU A 169 -3.72 -10.26 7.80
C LEU A 169 -3.89 -10.16 9.31
N GLY A 170 -3.58 -11.23 10.02
CA GLY A 170 -3.63 -11.28 11.48
C GLY A 170 -2.61 -10.38 12.15
N CYS A 171 -2.84 -10.06 13.42
CA CYS A 171 -1.97 -9.16 14.20
C CYS A 171 -0.50 -9.63 14.15
N ASN A 172 0.41 -8.66 14.06
CA ASN A 172 1.86 -8.85 13.98
C ASN A 172 2.36 -9.72 12.82
N ALA A 173 1.52 -10.03 11.82
CA ALA A 173 2.03 -10.68 10.63
C ALA A 173 3.02 -9.75 9.90
N VAL A 174 4.06 -10.34 9.32
CA VAL A 174 5.09 -9.61 8.59
C VAL A 174 5.19 -10.18 7.18
N THR A 175 5.14 -9.34 6.15
CA THR A 175 5.49 -9.76 4.80
C THR A 175 6.93 -9.41 4.50
N ASN A 176 7.68 -10.34 3.92
CA ASN A 176 8.97 -10.06 3.34
C ASN A 176 8.83 -9.25 2.04
N PRO A 177 9.87 -8.51 1.62
CA PRO A 177 9.83 -7.76 0.38
C PRO A 177 9.45 -8.63 -0.83
N GLY A 178 8.53 -8.14 -1.65
CA GLY A 178 8.11 -8.80 -2.88
C GLY A 178 6.98 -9.82 -2.72
N VAL A 179 6.26 -9.80 -1.61
CA VAL A 179 5.09 -10.67 -1.41
C VAL A 179 3.94 -10.26 -2.34
N VAL A 180 3.30 -11.25 -2.94
CA VAL A 180 2.04 -11.08 -3.69
C VAL A 180 1.01 -12.07 -3.17
N LEU A 181 -0.09 -11.56 -2.64
CA LEU A 181 -1.23 -12.36 -2.22
C LEU A 181 -2.38 -12.20 -3.22
N GLY A 182 -2.89 -13.31 -3.73
CA GLY A 182 -4.16 -13.33 -4.46
C GLY A 182 -5.32 -12.89 -3.57
N ALA A 183 -6.48 -12.62 -4.18
CA ALA A 183 -7.66 -12.20 -3.41
C ALA A 183 -8.04 -13.20 -2.32
N GLU A 184 -8.66 -12.72 -1.24
CA GLU A 184 -9.24 -13.54 -0.16
C GLU A 184 -8.20 -14.41 0.59
N CYS A 185 -6.90 -14.07 0.50
CA CYS A 185 -5.89 -14.74 1.32
C CYS A 185 -6.05 -14.39 2.81
N MET A 186 -5.79 -15.37 3.65
CA MET A 186 -5.83 -15.24 5.10
C MET A 186 -4.45 -15.51 5.68
N VAL A 187 -3.89 -14.56 6.41
CA VAL A 187 -2.60 -14.72 7.11
C VAL A 187 -2.86 -14.79 8.60
N MET A 188 -2.37 -15.84 9.25
CA MET A 188 -2.55 -16.00 10.69
C MET A 188 -1.70 -15.00 11.49
N PRO A 189 -2.09 -14.67 12.74
CA PRO A 189 -1.28 -13.79 13.59
C PRO A 189 0.16 -14.31 13.77
N ASN A 190 1.11 -13.38 13.82
CA ASN A 190 2.55 -13.61 13.96
C ASN A 190 3.20 -14.41 12.81
N ALA A 191 2.50 -14.67 11.72
CA ALA A 191 3.09 -15.36 10.58
C ALA A 191 4.05 -14.45 9.80
N THR A 192 5.13 -15.06 9.27
CA THR A 192 6.02 -14.42 8.31
C THR A 192 5.71 -14.93 6.91
N VAL A 193 5.32 -14.03 6.01
CA VAL A 193 4.90 -14.35 4.65
C VAL A 193 6.03 -14.10 3.67
N THR A 194 6.25 -15.02 2.73
CA THR A 194 7.22 -14.86 1.63
C THR A 194 6.62 -15.35 0.31
N GLY A 195 7.01 -14.69 -0.80
CA GLY A 195 6.68 -15.14 -2.15
C GLY A 195 5.25 -14.85 -2.60
N VAL A 196 4.73 -15.68 -3.49
CA VAL A 196 3.43 -15.51 -4.15
C VAL A 196 2.47 -16.60 -3.69
N HIS A 197 1.28 -16.18 -3.29
CA HIS A 197 0.22 -17.11 -2.84
C HIS A 197 -1.03 -16.92 -3.69
N PRO A 198 -1.65 -17.99 -4.21
CA PRO A 198 -2.87 -17.90 -4.99
C PRO A 198 -4.07 -17.48 -4.12
N ARG A 199 -5.16 -17.09 -4.81
CA ARG A 199 -6.44 -16.73 -4.18
C ARG A 199 -6.87 -17.75 -3.11
N GLY A 200 -7.38 -17.27 -1.99
CA GLY A 200 -7.96 -18.08 -0.92
C GLY A 200 -6.94 -18.85 -0.08
N SER A 201 -5.64 -18.58 -0.25
CA SER A 201 -4.60 -19.25 0.55
C SER A 201 -4.70 -18.89 2.03
N THR A 202 -4.47 -19.86 2.91
CA THR A 202 -4.27 -19.63 4.35
C THR A 202 -2.79 -19.84 4.70
N ILE A 203 -2.15 -18.80 5.24
CA ILE A 203 -0.72 -18.78 5.58
C ILE A 203 -0.58 -18.78 7.12
N ARG A 204 0.24 -19.71 7.63
CA ARG A 204 0.48 -19.89 9.06
C ARG A 204 1.93 -19.67 9.42
#